data_abe4aa59ee3fd51b4b8f56de7ab6dd82
#
_entry.id   abe4aa59ee3fd51b4b8f56de7ab6dd82
#
_cell.length_a   1.000
_cell.length_b   1.000
_cell.length_c   1.000
_cell.angle_alpha   90.00
_cell.angle_beta   90.00
_cell.angle_gamma   90.00
#
_symmetry.space_group_name_H-M   'P 1'
#
loop_
_entity.id
_entity.type
_entity.pdbx_description
1 polymer ?
#
loop_
_entity_poly.entity_id
_entity_poly.type
_entity_poly.pdbx_seq_one_letter_code
_entity_poly.pdbx_strand_id
1 'polypeptide(L)'
;MARLIAFSLVAVPAVLGTRLYNIVNNCPISISLYINGDNQGVLASSGGFTTRTVDNNWSGFIYTDANQGNVDGSGTVRAGFFGQDNYYYLVADPSWVNVGVSIAPIDRAPKGGFCLHAECEYGNCGSNAAYQQPPTAFPPPHSGIQPPAPLISCPQADTGYTVTFCPTGTIPNFVKGPLTIQPVGQSNKCLDVRGAVYANGTPVQIYDCNGSQAQKWAIKRGKGSVQVAGTNYCLDAGSNPANGVGMKIWQCYDGLAAQTWYYDGVRKTLNLYNQGQCLDLTDGDLTNGRQAQTWQCTSGNTNQLWDI
;
A
#
# COMPACT_ATOMS: atom_id res chain seq x y z
N MET A 1 -71.40 17.28 -5.53
CA MET A 1 -70.51 16.15 -5.95
C MET A 1 -69.22 16.76 -6.45
N ALA A 2 -68.20 16.78 -5.62
CA ALA A 2 -66.86 17.29 -6.00
C ALA A 2 -66.02 16.12 -6.44
N ARG A 3 -65.54 16.12 -7.67
CA ARG A 3 -64.58 15.15 -8.21
C ARG A 3 -63.17 15.53 -7.80
N LEU A 4 -62.54 14.72 -6.94
CA LEU A 4 -61.11 14.78 -6.67
C LEU A 4 -60.37 14.21 -7.93
N ILE A 5 -59.54 15.05 -8.54
CA ILE A 5 -58.60 14.65 -9.58
C ILE A 5 -57.32 14.24 -8.85
N ALA A 6 -57.00 12.95 -8.80
CA ALA A 6 -55.76 12.42 -8.30
C ALA A 6 -54.65 12.67 -9.35
N PHE A 7 -53.69 13.52 -9.04
CA PHE A 7 -52.44 13.63 -9.81
C PHE A 7 -51.53 12.46 -9.45
N SER A 8 -51.39 11.49 -10.37
CA SER A 8 -50.29 10.51 -10.29
C SER A 8 -48.96 11.22 -10.58
N LEU A 9 -48.14 11.37 -9.57
CA LEU A 9 -46.72 11.68 -9.80
C LEU A 9 -46.06 10.46 -10.42
N VAL A 10 -45.81 10.52 -11.73
CA VAL A 10 -44.91 9.61 -12.39
C VAL A 10 -43.49 9.98 -11.92
N ALA A 11 -42.90 9.16 -11.06
CA ALA A 11 -41.49 9.28 -10.74
C ALA A 11 -40.69 8.96 -12.02
N VAL A 12 -40.15 10.01 -12.66
CA VAL A 12 -39.19 9.83 -13.74
C VAL A 12 -37.95 9.21 -13.09
N PRO A 13 -37.47 8.03 -13.49
CA PRO A 13 -36.23 7.51 -12.98
C PRO A 13 -35.13 8.50 -13.30
N ALA A 14 -34.40 8.94 -12.29
CA ALA A 14 -33.19 9.74 -12.50
C ALA A 14 -32.27 8.90 -13.38
N VAL A 15 -31.96 9.38 -14.58
CA VAL A 15 -30.91 8.78 -15.42
C VAL A 15 -29.62 9.02 -14.65
N LEU A 16 -29.11 7.99 -13.99
CA LEU A 16 -27.81 8.02 -13.37
C LEU A 16 -26.80 8.30 -14.50
N GLY A 17 -26.11 9.43 -14.44
CA GLY A 17 -25.04 9.74 -15.37
C GLY A 17 -23.93 8.70 -15.25
N THR A 18 -23.19 8.46 -16.31
CA THR A 18 -22.04 7.56 -16.30
C THR A 18 -20.75 8.35 -16.43
N ARG A 19 -19.67 7.80 -15.90
CA ARG A 19 -18.32 8.38 -15.91
C ARG A 19 -17.35 7.47 -16.61
N LEU A 20 -16.55 8.06 -17.51
CA LEU A 20 -15.52 7.36 -18.26
C LEU A 20 -14.20 7.36 -17.49
N TYR A 21 -13.57 6.20 -17.40
CA TYR A 21 -12.20 6.01 -16.94
C TYR A 21 -11.36 5.44 -18.07
N ASN A 22 -10.39 6.19 -18.55
CA ASN A 22 -9.33 5.71 -19.40
C ASN A 22 -8.20 5.21 -18.50
N ILE A 23 -7.73 3.98 -18.71
CA ILE A 23 -6.69 3.36 -17.89
C ILE A 23 -5.55 2.98 -18.82
N VAL A 24 -4.39 3.58 -18.60
CA VAL A 24 -3.21 3.48 -19.48
C VAL A 24 -2.05 2.86 -18.72
N ASN A 25 -1.41 1.87 -19.32
CA ASN A 25 -0.15 1.32 -18.86
C ASN A 25 1.01 1.91 -19.66
N ASN A 26 1.70 2.89 -19.12
CA ASN A 26 2.93 3.44 -19.71
C ASN A 26 4.20 2.79 -19.14
N CYS A 27 4.06 1.76 -18.26
CA CYS A 27 5.19 1.02 -17.73
C CYS A 27 5.93 0.23 -18.83
N PRO A 28 7.23 -0.01 -18.67
CA PRO A 28 8.03 -0.81 -19.62
C PRO A 28 7.69 -2.31 -19.57
N ILE A 29 6.81 -2.74 -18.68
CA ILE A 29 6.32 -4.11 -18.51
C ILE A 29 4.81 -4.19 -18.64
N SER A 30 4.26 -5.36 -18.95
CA SER A 30 2.84 -5.64 -18.81
C SER A 30 2.46 -5.70 -17.34
N ILE A 31 1.27 -5.19 -17.00
CA ILE A 31 0.78 -5.12 -15.62
C ILE A 31 -0.60 -5.73 -15.51
N SER A 32 -0.91 -6.35 -14.37
CA SER A 32 -2.28 -6.73 -14.02
C SER A 32 -3.04 -5.51 -13.51
N LEU A 33 -4.26 -5.33 -13.98
CA LEU A 33 -5.15 -4.25 -13.54
C LEU A 33 -6.13 -4.76 -12.48
N TYR A 34 -6.26 -4.02 -11.40
CA TYR A 34 -7.25 -4.29 -10.35
C TYR A 34 -8.17 -3.08 -10.15
N ILE A 35 -9.47 -3.37 -9.97
CA ILE A 35 -10.48 -2.39 -9.57
C ILE A 35 -11.19 -2.94 -8.33
N ASN A 36 -11.08 -2.27 -7.19
CA ASN A 36 -11.63 -2.70 -5.90
C ASN A 36 -11.26 -4.14 -5.48
N GLY A 37 -10.08 -4.62 -5.85
CA GLY A 37 -9.63 -6.00 -5.58
C GLY A 37 -9.90 -6.99 -6.71
N ASP A 38 -10.79 -6.65 -7.63
CA ASP A 38 -11.15 -7.54 -8.75
C ASP A 38 -10.14 -7.41 -9.90
N ASN A 39 -9.58 -8.54 -10.33
CA ASN A 39 -8.67 -8.60 -11.45
C ASN A 39 -9.41 -8.33 -12.78
N GLN A 40 -9.00 -7.31 -13.49
CA GLN A 40 -9.57 -6.86 -14.76
C GLN A 40 -8.81 -7.36 -16.00
N GLY A 41 -7.79 -8.19 -15.79
CA GLY A 41 -6.90 -8.68 -16.85
C GLY A 41 -5.57 -7.94 -16.90
N VAL A 42 -4.87 -8.10 -18.00
CA VAL A 42 -3.49 -7.58 -18.21
C VAL A 42 -3.52 -6.45 -19.23
N LEU A 43 -2.84 -5.36 -18.91
CA LEU A 43 -2.52 -4.28 -19.84
C LEU A 43 -1.11 -4.47 -20.39
N ALA A 44 -0.97 -4.45 -21.71
CA ALA A 44 0.33 -4.56 -22.37
C ALA A 44 1.26 -3.40 -21.97
N SER A 45 2.57 -3.61 -22.05
CA SER A 45 3.58 -2.58 -21.77
C SER A 45 3.51 -1.41 -22.75
N SER A 46 4.02 -0.26 -22.34
CA SER A 46 4.31 0.90 -23.21
C SER A 46 3.11 1.40 -24.04
N GLY A 47 2.00 1.66 -23.37
CA GLY A 47 0.79 2.22 -23.99
C GLY A 47 -0.41 1.27 -24.03
N GLY A 48 -0.35 0.10 -23.37
CA GLY A 48 -1.51 -0.76 -23.16
C GLY A 48 -2.64 0.00 -22.48
N PHE A 49 -3.86 -0.18 -22.94
CA PHE A 49 -4.96 0.70 -22.58
C PHE A 49 -6.29 -0.04 -22.53
N THR A 50 -7.16 0.39 -21.64
CA THR A 50 -8.56 -0.03 -21.56
C THR A 50 -9.43 1.10 -21.07
N THR A 51 -10.75 0.97 -21.27
CA THR A 51 -11.73 1.92 -20.74
C THR A 51 -12.72 1.22 -19.83
N ARG A 52 -13.25 1.98 -18.87
CA ARG A 52 -14.37 1.56 -18.04
C ARG A 52 -15.38 2.69 -17.97
N THR A 53 -16.65 2.34 -18.09
CA THR A 53 -17.75 3.27 -17.86
C THR A 53 -18.54 2.74 -16.68
N VAL A 54 -18.67 3.55 -15.64
CA VAL A 54 -19.38 3.21 -14.40
C VAL A 54 -20.32 4.34 -14.02
N ASP A 55 -21.20 4.11 -13.05
CA ASP A 55 -22.06 5.16 -12.51
C ASP A 55 -21.23 6.31 -11.97
N ASN A 56 -21.70 7.55 -12.14
CA ASN A 56 -20.99 8.75 -11.66
C ASN A 56 -20.81 8.79 -10.13
N ASN A 57 -21.61 8.02 -9.38
CA ASN A 57 -21.48 7.85 -7.93
C ASN A 57 -20.49 6.76 -7.51
N TRP A 58 -19.87 6.07 -8.48
CA TRP A 58 -18.93 5.00 -8.17
C TRP A 58 -17.77 5.51 -7.32
N SER A 59 -17.45 4.73 -6.27
CA SER A 59 -16.32 4.98 -5.39
C SER A 59 -15.45 3.74 -5.31
N GLY A 60 -14.13 3.93 -5.33
CA GLY A 60 -13.21 2.81 -5.28
C GLY A 60 -11.79 3.14 -5.69
N PHE A 61 -11.02 2.08 -5.91
CA PHE A 61 -9.60 2.15 -6.24
C PHE A 61 -9.29 1.45 -7.56
N ILE A 62 -8.37 2.06 -8.31
CA ILE A 62 -7.74 1.47 -9.51
C ILE A 62 -6.24 1.35 -9.20
N TYR A 63 -5.66 0.16 -9.35
CA TYR A 63 -4.25 -0.11 -9.03
C TYR A 63 -3.69 -1.31 -9.78
N THR A 64 -2.40 -1.57 -9.60
CA THR A 64 -1.70 -2.74 -10.09
C THR A 64 -0.80 -3.34 -9.01
N ASP A 65 -0.67 -4.66 -9.00
CA ASP A 65 0.27 -5.41 -8.15
C ASP A 65 1.70 -5.44 -8.71
N ALA A 66 1.92 -4.85 -9.88
CA ALA A 66 3.23 -4.82 -10.53
C ALA A 66 4.32 -4.25 -9.60
N ASN A 67 5.56 -4.68 -9.84
CA ASN A 67 6.72 -4.24 -9.07
C ASN A 67 6.56 -4.43 -7.55
N GLN A 68 6.15 -5.64 -7.17
CA GLN A 68 6.01 -6.07 -5.77
C GLN A 68 4.86 -5.43 -4.96
N GLY A 69 3.84 -4.91 -5.61
CA GLY A 69 2.56 -4.63 -4.97
C GLY A 69 1.77 -5.91 -4.68
N ASN A 70 0.66 -5.79 -3.95
CA ASN A 70 -0.21 -6.93 -3.65
C ASN A 70 -1.56 -6.83 -4.38
N VAL A 71 -2.16 -7.99 -4.61
CA VAL A 71 -3.48 -8.12 -5.25
C VAL A 71 -4.60 -7.45 -4.46
N ASP A 72 -4.45 -7.29 -3.14
CA ASP A 72 -5.39 -6.57 -2.27
C ASP A 72 -5.15 -5.04 -2.23
N GLY A 73 -4.19 -4.54 -3.01
CA GLY A 73 -3.81 -3.13 -3.08
C GLY A 73 -2.86 -2.66 -1.99
N SER A 74 -2.47 -3.52 -1.02
CA SER A 74 -1.44 -3.17 -0.06
C SER A 74 -0.07 -3.07 -0.74
N GLY A 75 0.77 -2.11 -0.33
CA GLY A 75 2.07 -1.85 -0.96
C GLY A 75 1.98 -1.35 -2.41
N THR A 76 0.84 -0.79 -2.82
CA THR A 76 0.65 -0.21 -4.16
C THR A 76 0.30 1.27 -4.09
N VAL A 77 0.62 2.00 -5.16
CA VAL A 77 -0.03 3.30 -5.39
C VAL A 77 -1.41 3.03 -5.98
N ARG A 78 -2.43 3.65 -5.38
CA ARG A 78 -3.83 3.48 -5.77
C ARG A 78 -4.43 4.80 -6.19
N ALA A 79 -5.04 4.84 -7.37
CA ALA A 79 -5.93 5.92 -7.77
C ALA A 79 -7.29 5.73 -7.07
N GLY A 80 -7.64 6.64 -6.18
CA GLY A 80 -8.87 6.62 -5.39
C GLY A 80 -9.90 7.60 -5.93
N PHE A 81 -11.17 7.19 -5.92
CA PHE A 81 -12.30 8.00 -6.36
C PHE A 81 -13.43 7.93 -5.35
N PHE A 82 -14.06 9.07 -5.09
CA PHE A 82 -15.29 9.19 -4.35
C PHE A 82 -16.29 9.93 -5.22
N GLY A 83 -17.05 9.15 -5.99
CA GLY A 83 -17.88 9.65 -7.09
C GLY A 83 -19.04 10.52 -6.64
N GLN A 84 -19.59 10.31 -5.45
CA GLN A 84 -20.71 11.06 -4.92
C GLN A 84 -20.43 12.57 -4.86
N ASP A 85 -19.19 12.97 -4.53
CA ASP A 85 -18.77 14.35 -4.37
C ASP A 85 -17.71 14.77 -5.40
N ASN A 86 -17.47 13.94 -6.41
CA ASN A 86 -16.46 14.14 -7.47
C ASN A 86 -15.04 14.35 -6.96
N TYR A 87 -14.69 13.68 -5.86
CA TYR A 87 -13.33 13.67 -5.35
C TYR A 87 -12.48 12.58 -6.00
N TYR A 88 -11.21 12.90 -6.20
CA TYR A 88 -10.19 11.93 -6.57
C TYR A 88 -8.88 12.26 -5.84
N TYR A 89 -8.09 11.24 -5.63
CA TYR A 89 -6.88 11.29 -4.81
C TYR A 89 -5.99 10.09 -5.08
N LEU A 90 -4.75 10.17 -4.62
CA LEU A 90 -3.85 9.04 -4.61
C LEU A 90 -3.66 8.52 -3.18
N VAL A 91 -3.42 7.23 -3.05
CA VAL A 91 -3.01 6.58 -1.80
C VAL A 91 -1.70 5.87 -2.05
N ALA A 92 -0.68 6.18 -1.27
CA ALA A 92 0.63 5.54 -1.38
C ALA A 92 1.40 5.61 -0.07
N ASP A 93 2.21 4.60 0.19
CA ASP A 93 3.31 4.71 1.12
C ASP A 93 4.50 5.34 0.36
N PRO A 94 4.96 6.56 0.72
CA PRO A 94 6.03 7.24 0.00
C PRO A 94 7.36 6.48 0.05
N SER A 95 7.55 5.61 1.05
CA SER A 95 8.73 4.73 1.14
C SER A 95 8.65 3.54 0.19
N TRP A 96 7.46 3.28 -0.37
CA TRP A 96 7.13 2.06 -1.10
C TRP A 96 6.28 2.30 -2.35
N VAL A 97 6.62 3.26 -3.18
CA VAL A 97 5.96 3.47 -4.49
C VAL A 97 6.26 2.30 -5.42
N ASN A 98 5.33 1.39 -5.64
CA ASN A 98 5.55 0.22 -6.51
C ASN A 98 5.70 0.62 -7.98
N VAL A 99 4.73 1.34 -8.51
CA VAL A 99 4.80 2.04 -9.79
C VAL A 99 4.21 3.43 -9.62
N GLY A 100 4.65 4.40 -10.41
CA GLY A 100 4.04 5.72 -10.42
C GLY A 100 2.60 5.64 -10.92
N VAL A 101 1.73 6.51 -10.39
CA VAL A 101 0.34 6.65 -10.86
C VAL A 101 -0.01 8.11 -10.97
N SER A 102 -0.71 8.47 -12.04
CA SER A 102 -1.33 9.78 -12.18
C SER A 102 -2.83 9.69 -12.49
N ILE A 103 -3.57 10.74 -12.12
CA ILE A 103 -4.98 10.94 -12.45
C ILE A 103 -5.11 12.29 -13.12
N ALA A 104 -5.63 12.31 -14.34
CA ALA A 104 -5.92 13.52 -15.08
C ALA A 104 -7.41 13.58 -15.46
N PRO A 105 -8.16 14.66 -15.14
CA PRO A 105 -9.50 14.85 -15.64
C PRO A 105 -9.52 14.96 -17.18
N ILE A 106 -10.46 14.29 -17.84
CA ILE A 106 -10.63 14.32 -19.29
C ILE A 106 -11.33 15.61 -19.68
N ASP A 107 -10.79 16.34 -20.66
CA ASP A 107 -11.34 17.57 -21.24
C ASP A 107 -11.69 18.65 -20.19
N ARG A 108 -10.95 18.67 -19.09
CA ARG A 108 -11.10 19.69 -18.01
C ARG A 108 -9.74 20.29 -17.70
N ALA A 109 -9.58 21.57 -18.02
CA ALA A 109 -8.38 22.32 -17.64
C ALA A 109 -8.42 22.69 -16.15
N PRO A 110 -7.28 22.66 -15.45
CA PRO A 110 -7.19 23.17 -14.08
C PRO A 110 -7.62 24.64 -14.00
N LYS A 111 -8.53 24.95 -13.07
CA LYS A 111 -9.01 26.31 -12.86
C LYS A 111 -9.32 26.56 -11.39
N GLY A 112 -8.71 27.59 -10.80
CA GLY A 112 -8.98 27.99 -9.42
C GLY A 112 -8.71 26.90 -8.40
N GLY A 113 -7.75 25.99 -8.68
CA GLY A 113 -7.41 24.85 -7.81
C GLY A 113 -8.28 23.59 -7.99
N PHE A 114 -9.26 23.65 -8.90
CA PHE A 114 -10.07 22.49 -9.27
C PHE A 114 -9.53 21.79 -10.50
N CYS A 115 -9.89 20.51 -10.67
CA CYS A 115 -9.48 19.64 -11.77
C CYS A 115 -7.95 19.56 -11.93
N LEU A 116 -7.22 19.58 -10.83
CA LEU A 116 -5.76 19.46 -10.83
C LEU A 116 -5.35 18.06 -11.24
N HIS A 117 -4.18 17.95 -11.85
CA HIS A 117 -3.52 16.69 -12.09
C HIS A 117 -2.98 16.13 -10.77
N ALA A 118 -3.34 14.90 -10.41
CA ALA A 118 -2.74 14.18 -9.28
C ALA A 118 -1.63 13.28 -9.81
N GLU A 119 -0.47 13.29 -9.16
CA GLU A 119 0.65 12.42 -9.53
C GLU A 119 1.43 11.99 -8.29
N CYS A 120 1.79 10.72 -8.26
CA CYS A 120 2.62 10.12 -7.24
C CYS A 120 3.61 9.17 -7.92
N GLU A 121 4.87 9.55 -7.95
CA GLU A 121 5.98 8.74 -8.40
C GLU A 121 7.04 8.60 -7.32
N TYR A 122 7.97 7.65 -7.50
CA TYR A 122 9.08 7.50 -6.55
C TYR A 122 9.90 8.79 -6.45
N GLY A 123 10.09 9.24 -5.22
CA GLY A 123 10.77 10.51 -4.95
C GLY A 123 9.86 11.75 -4.99
N ASN A 124 8.63 11.63 -5.48
CA ASN A 124 7.66 12.73 -5.58
C ASN A 124 6.25 12.30 -5.11
N CYS A 125 6.18 11.59 -3.98
CA CYS A 125 4.94 11.05 -3.43
C CYS A 125 4.78 11.43 -1.94
N GLY A 126 4.98 12.69 -1.63
CA GLY A 126 4.81 13.22 -0.27
C GLY A 126 3.34 13.37 0.14
N SER A 127 3.12 13.82 1.38
CA SER A 127 1.78 13.97 1.98
C SER A 127 0.85 14.93 1.23
N ASN A 128 1.38 15.83 0.40
CA ASN A 128 0.59 16.71 -0.45
C ASN A 128 0.20 16.07 -1.79
N ALA A 129 0.85 14.95 -2.17
CA ALA A 129 0.59 14.24 -3.42
C ALA A 129 -0.32 13.02 -3.20
N ALA A 130 -0.23 12.36 -2.04
CA ALA A 130 -0.99 11.17 -1.74
C ALA A 130 -1.29 11.02 -0.24
N TYR A 131 -2.42 10.40 0.08
CA TYR A 131 -2.69 9.89 1.43
C TYR A 131 -1.82 8.67 1.71
N GLN A 132 -1.33 8.52 2.93
CA GLN A 132 -0.62 7.29 3.34
C GLN A 132 -1.57 6.11 3.59
N GLN A 133 -2.81 6.40 3.96
CA GLN A 133 -3.89 5.43 4.14
C GLN A 133 -5.15 5.97 3.45
N PRO A 134 -6.05 5.10 2.97
CA PRO A 134 -7.33 5.55 2.44
C PRO A 134 -8.07 6.45 3.43
N PRO A 135 -8.56 7.62 3.02
CA PRO A 135 -9.39 8.44 3.87
C PRO A 135 -10.69 7.73 4.21
N THR A 136 -11.10 7.81 5.47
CA THR A 136 -12.35 7.20 5.96
C THR A 136 -13.53 8.17 5.94
N ALA A 137 -13.27 9.44 5.71
CA ALA A 137 -14.28 10.49 5.59
C ALA A 137 -13.82 11.55 4.60
N PHE A 138 -14.79 12.16 3.92
CA PHE A 138 -14.56 13.26 2.99
C PHE A 138 -15.28 14.52 3.48
N PRO A 139 -14.70 15.71 3.28
CA PRO A 139 -15.41 16.95 3.59
C PRO A 139 -16.66 17.05 2.72
N PRO A 140 -17.75 17.68 3.20
CA PRO A 140 -18.89 17.96 2.35
C PRO A 140 -18.47 18.87 1.19
N PRO A 141 -19.01 18.68 -0.02
CA PRO A 141 -18.68 19.52 -1.16
C PRO A 141 -19.16 20.97 -0.90
N HIS A 142 -18.24 21.89 -0.88
CA HIS A 142 -18.55 23.31 -0.79
C HIS A 142 -18.37 23.96 -2.17
N SER A 143 -19.44 24.52 -2.70
CA SER A 143 -19.41 25.22 -3.98
C SER A 143 -18.35 26.33 -3.96
N GLY A 144 -17.37 26.20 -4.84
CA GLY A 144 -16.30 27.20 -5.00
C GLY A 144 -15.13 27.11 -4.02
N ILE A 145 -15.11 26.15 -3.09
CA ILE A 145 -13.98 25.92 -2.17
C ILE A 145 -13.27 24.63 -2.53
N GLN A 146 -11.98 24.75 -2.80
CA GLN A 146 -11.11 23.61 -3.06
C GLN A 146 -10.89 22.78 -1.78
N PRO A 147 -10.95 21.44 -1.83
CA PRO A 147 -10.57 20.61 -0.71
C PRO A 147 -9.08 20.73 -0.40
N PRO A 148 -8.66 20.48 0.85
CA PRO A 148 -7.23 20.47 1.19
C PRO A 148 -6.51 19.30 0.51
N ALA A 149 -5.28 19.55 0.03
CA ALA A 149 -4.43 18.49 -0.52
C ALA A 149 -4.21 17.35 0.50
N PRO A 150 -4.06 16.10 0.04
CA PRO A 150 -3.97 15.62 -1.34
C PRO A 150 -5.33 15.31 -2.01
N LEU A 151 -6.45 15.75 -1.41
CA LEU A 151 -7.77 15.59 -1.99
C LEU A 151 -7.99 16.62 -3.10
N ILE A 152 -8.52 16.17 -4.24
CA ILE A 152 -8.79 17.02 -5.39
C ILE A 152 -10.26 16.85 -5.79
N SER A 153 -10.88 17.93 -6.26
CA SER A 153 -12.23 17.93 -6.77
C SER A 153 -12.26 18.47 -8.20
N CYS A 154 -13.15 17.89 -9.03
CA CYS A 154 -13.52 18.44 -10.31
C CYS A 154 -15.06 18.58 -10.31
N PRO A 155 -15.61 19.81 -10.20
CA PRO A 155 -17.01 20.05 -9.83
C PRO A 155 -18.04 19.48 -10.80
N GLN A 156 -17.67 19.27 -12.07
CA GLN A 156 -18.61 18.75 -13.08
C GLN A 156 -18.84 17.26 -12.88
N ALA A 157 -20.09 16.87 -12.66
CA ALA A 157 -20.48 15.49 -12.36
C ALA A 157 -20.17 14.49 -13.48
N ASP A 158 -20.07 14.97 -14.72
CA ASP A 158 -19.76 14.20 -15.93
C ASP A 158 -18.26 14.08 -16.22
N THR A 159 -17.39 14.56 -15.33
CA THR A 159 -15.95 14.52 -15.52
C THR A 159 -15.45 13.06 -15.55
N GLY A 160 -14.91 12.65 -16.70
CA GLY A 160 -14.13 11.41 -16.83
C GLY A 160 -12.68 11.61 -16.35
N TYR A 161 -11.97 10.49 -16.19
CA TYR A 161 -10.59 10.51 -15.71
C TYR A 161 -9.70 9.58 -16.54
N THR A 162 -8.46 10.01 -16.76
CA THR A 162 -7.40 9.13 -17.25
C THR A 162 -6.50 8.77 -16.07
N VAL A 163 -6.37 7.48 -15.80
CA VAL A 163 -5.41 6.92 -14.84
C VAL A 163 -4.24 6.35 -15.62
N THR A 164 -3.04 6.85 -15.36
CA THR A 164 -1.82 6.38 -16.05
C THR A 164 -0.87 5.75 -15.04
N PHE A 165 -0.53 4.49 -15.26
CA PHE A 165 0.54 3.80 -14.56
C PHE A 165 1.89 4.14 -15.19
N CYS A 166 2.91 4.39 -14.37
CA CYS A 166 4.24 4.86 -14.77
C CYS A 166 4.17 6.10 -15.69
N PRO A 167 3.68 7.27 -15.24
CA PRO A 167 3.54 8.47 -16.08
C PRO A 167 4.84 8.84 -16.81
N THR A 168 6.00 8.68 -16.18
CA THR A 168 7.33 8.93 -16.78
C THR A 168 7.87 7.77 -17.61
N GLY A 169 7.14 6.66 -17.74
CA GLY A 169 7.60 5.45 -18.46
C GLY A 169 8.63 4.63 -17.70
N THR A 170 8.84 4.90 -16.42
CA THR A 170 9.83 4.21 -15.59
C THR A 170 9.21 3.43 -14.45
N ILE A 171 9.89 2.38 -14.02
CA ILE A 171 9.56 1.65 -12.80
C ILE A 171 10.67 1.90 -11.78
N PRO A 172 10.34 2.24 -10.52
CA PRO A 172 11.33 2.36 -9.47
C PRO A 172 12.13 1.07 -9.31
N ASN A 173 13.45 1.18 -9.38
CA ASN A 173 14.32 0.03 -9.21
C ASN A 173 14.54 -0.18 -7.71
N PHE A 174 13.78 -1.12 -7.12
CA PHE A 174 13.93 -1.46 -5.70
C PHE A 174 14.79 -2.70 -5.50
N VAL A 175 16.07 -2.50 -5.60
CA VAL A 175 16.98 -3.29 -4.77
C VAL A 175 17.27 -2.42 -3.54
N LYS A 176 16.38 -2.45 -2.55
CA LYS A 176 16.80 -1.96 -1.24
C LYS A 176 17.86 -2.94 -0.79
N GLY A 177 19.14 -2.51 -0.86
CA GLY A 177 20.29 -3.28 -0.42
C GLY A 177 20.10 -3.78 1.01
N PRO A 178 21.05 -4.55 1.56
CA PRO A 178 20.89 -5.11 2.88
C PRO A 178 20.59 -4.02 3.90
N LEU A 179 19.46 -4.17 4.60
CA LEU A 179 18.95 -3.25 5.62
C LEU A 179 19.31 -3.75 7.01
N THR A 180 19.33 -2.85 7.97
CA THR A 180 19.21 -3.19 9.38
C THR A 180 17.76 -3.03 9.83
N ILE A 181 17.28 -3.92 10.69
CA ILE A 181 15.98 -3.82 11.35
C ILE A 181 16.26 -3.45 12.80
N GLN A 182 15.74 -2.33 13.26
CA GLN A 182 16.05 -1.75 14.57
C GLN A 182 14.75 -1.44 15.33
N PRO A 183 14.68 -1.68 16.65
CA PRO A 183 13.57 -1.14 17.44
C PRO A 183 13.51 0.38 17.32
N VAL A 184 12.32 0.95 17.18
CA VAL A 184 12.14 2.41 17.01
C VAL A 184 12.80 3.17 18.17
N GLY A 185 13.61 4.17 17.81
CA GLY A 185 14.36 4.99 18.78
C GLY A 185 15.62 4.33 19.36
N GLN A 186 16.01 3.16 18.86
CA GLN A 186 17.17 2.38 19.34
C GLN A 186 18.18 2.13 18.21
N SER A 187 18.83 3.19 17.72
CA SER A 187 19.74 3.11 16.57
C SER A 187 21.00 2.26 16.79
N ASN A 188 21.29 1.88 18.04
CA ASN A 188 22.43 1.04 18.40
C ASN A 188 22.06 -0.45 18.60
N LYS A 189 20.77 -0.83 18.41
CA LYS A 189 20.29 -2.21 18.54
C LYS A 189 19.72 -2.70 17.22
N CYS A 190 20.10 -3.90 16.82
CA CYS A 190 19.76 -4.52 15.54
C CYS A 190 19.13 -5.90 15.73
N LEU A 191 18.18 -6.24 14.89
CA LEU A 191 17.74 -7.62 14.73
C LEU A 191 18.89 -8.46 14.14
N ASP A 192 19.26 -9.55 14.79
CA ASP A 192 20.51 -10.26 14.59
C ASP A 192 20.32 -11.77 14.57
N VAL A 193 20.99 -12.45 13.68
CA VAL A 193 21.07 -13.92 13.65
C VAL A 193 22.12 -14.38 14.64
N ARG A 194 21.71 -15.08 15.70
CA ARG A 194 22.55 -15.48 16.82
C ARG A 194 23.84 -16.17 16.34
N GLY A 195 24.98 -15.58 16.75
CA GLY A 195 26.29 -16.12 16.45
C GLY A 195 26.68 -16.15 14.98
N ALA A 196 25.92 -15.49 14.10
CA ALA A 196 26.09 -15.54 12.65
C ALA A 196 26.05 -16.98 12.09
N VAL A 197 25.29 -17.88 12.73
CA VAL A 197 25.12 -19.27 12.30
C VAL A 197 23.91 -19.36 11.36
N TYR A 198 24.16 -19.58 10.08
CA TYR A 198 23.11 -19.66 9.05
C TYR A 198 22.66 -21.11 8.89
N ALA A 199 21.76 -21.54 9.80
CA ALA A 199 21.20 -22.87 9.83
C ALA A 199 19.72 -22.85 10.24
N ASN A 200 18.97 -23.87 9.85
CA ASN A 200 17.57 -24.00 10.26
C ASN A 200 17.42 -24.02 11.78
N GLY A 201 16.56 -23.16 12.30
CA GLY A 201 16.28 -23.06 13.74
C GLY A 201 17.20 -22.11 14.50
N THR A 202 18.18 -21.49 13.87
CA THR A 202 19.02 -20.50 14.56
C THR A 202 18.16 -19.33 15.05
N PRO A 203 18.22 -18.99 16.36
CA PRO A 203 17.42 -17.91 16.92
C PRO A 203 17.75 -16.55 16.31
N VAL A 204 16.73 -15.70 16.19
CA VAL A 204 16.86 -14.28 15.88
C VAL A 204 16.69 -13.48 17.17
N GLN A 205 17.61 -12.58 17.42
CA GLN A 205 17.79 -11.89 18.69
C GLN A 205 17.96 -10.39 18.50
N ILE A 206 17.97 -9.64 19.60
CA ILE A 206 18.49 -8.27 19.67
C ILE A 206 19.97 -8.31 20.05
N TYR A 207 20.75 -7.53 19.36
CA TYR A 207 22.18 -7.38 19.62
C TYR A 207 22.65 -5.97 19.27
N ASP A 208 23.79 -5.55 19.85
CA ASP A 208 24.43 -4.29 19.45
C ASP A 208 24.69 -4.27 17.94
N CYS A 209 24.35 -3.18 17.27
CA CYS A 209 24.63 -3.03 15.85
C CYS A 209 26.14 -3.05 15.63
N ASN A 210 26.63 -4.04 14.91
CA ASN A 210 28.06 -4.25 14.64
C ASN A 210 28.38 -4.29 13.13
N GLY A 211 27.37 -4.08 12.27
CA GLY A 211 27.52 -4.05 10.82
C GLY A 211 27.77 -5.41 10.16
N SER A 212 27.77 -6.51 10.94
CA SER A 212 28.00 -7.86 10.43
C SER A 212 26.88 -8.32 9.48
N GLN A 213 27.15 -9.37 8.73
CA GLN A 213 26.17 -10.00 7.82
C GLN A 213 24.95 -10.55 8.58
N ALA A 214 25.09 -10.94 9.85
CA ALA A 214 24.00 -11.42 10.69
C ALA A 214 22.91 -10.37 10.96
N GLN A 215 23.20 -9.10 10.70
CA GLN A 215 22.31 -7.96 10.90
C GLN A 215 21.82 -7.34 9.58
N LYS A 216 22.12 -7.99 8.46
CA LYS A 216 21.76 -7.51 7.13
C LYS A 216 20.56 -8.30 6.59
N TRP A 217 19.47 -7.57 6.34
CA TRP A 217 18.20 -8.16 5.91
C TRP A 217 17.78 -7.64 4.55
N ALA A 218 17.21 -8.49 3.74
CA ALA A 218 16.52 -8.13 2.50
C ALA A 218 15.03 -8.36 2.72
N ILE A 219 14.23 -7.32 2.54
CA ILE A 219 12.78 -7.35 2.75
C ILE A 219 12.12 -7.22 1.39
N LYS A 220 11.31 -8.21 1.03
CA LYS A 220 10.43 -8.10 -0.13
C LYS A 220 9.34 -7.10 0.20
N ARG A 221 9.04 -6.26 -0.77
CA ARG A 221 7.99 -5.27 -0.67
C ARG A 221 6.61 -5.93 -0.65
N GLY A 222 5.65 -5.28 0.03
CA GLY A 222 4.34 -5.85 0.26
C GLY A 222 4.42 -7.11 1.12
N LYS A 223 3.60 -8.11 0.81
CA LYS A 223 3.72 -9.42 1.45
C LYS A 223 4.91 -10.20 0.85
N GLY A 224 5.79 -10.67 1.68
CA GLY A 224 6.95 -11.41 1.21
C GLY A 224 7.86 -11.89 2.33
N SER A 225 9.00 -12.44 1.96
CA SER A 225 9.98 -12.91 2.94
C SER A 225 10.81 -11.75 3.49
N VAL A 226 11.25 -11.92 4.73
CA VAL A 226 12.34 -11.16 5.35
C VAL A 226 13.55 -12.09 5.38
N GLN A 227 14.49 -11.89 4.45
CA GLN A 227 15.61 -12.80 4.21
C GLN A 227 16.89 -12.23 4.79
N VAL A 228 17.74 -13.07 5.38
CA VAL A 228 19.12 -12.68 5.69
C VAL A 228 19.84 -12.45 4.37
N ALA A 229 20.27 -11.22 4.12
CA ALA A 229 20.80 -10.80 2.83
C ALA A 229 21.96 -11.70 2.37
N GLY A 230 21.96 -12.07 1.09
CA GLY A 230 23.00 -12.94 0.52
C GLY A 230 22.98 -14.40 0.96
N THR A 231 21.95 -14.83 1.70
CA THR A 231 21.76 -16.22 2.13
C THR A 231 20.43 -16.77 1.62
N ASN A 232 20.15 -18.06 1.83
CA ASN A 232 18.86 -18.66 1.56
C ASN A 232 18.07 -18.95 2.87
N TYR A 233 18.20 -18.04 3.87
CA TYR A 233 17.51 -18.15 5.15
C TYR A 233 16.58 -16.95 5.36
N CYS A 234 15.35 -17.23 5.78
CA CYS A 234 14.29 -16.26 6.02
C CYS A 234 13.90 -16.24 7.50
N LEU A 235 13.43 -15.08 7.96
CA LEU A 235 12.79 -14.90 9.25
C LEU A 235 11.55 -15.78 9.32
N ASP A 236 11.48 -16.64 10.34
CA ASP A 236 10.48 -17.71 10.45
C ASP A 236 9.82 -17.70 11.84
N ALA A 237 8.49 -17.65 11.83
CA ALA A 237 7.65 -17.61 13.01
C ALA A 237 7.26 -19.01 13.53
N GLY A 238 7.74 -20.06 12.89
CA GLY A 238 7.37 -21.44 13.22
C GLY A 238 6.01 -21.87 12.68
N SER A 239 5.68 -23.13 12.85
CA SER A 239 4.45 -23.75 12.33
C SER A 239 3.18 -23.31 13.08
N ASN A 240 3.31 -22.82 14.30
CA ASN A 240 2.19 -22.40 15.15
C ASN A 240 2.52 -21.03 15.77
N PRO A 241 2.49 -19.94 14.99
CA PRO A 241 2.79 -18.62 15.51
C PRO A 241 1.76 -18.22 16.58
N ALA A 242 2.23 -17.77 17.72
CA ALA A 242 1.42 -17.37 18.87
C ALA A 242 2.23 -16.39 19.74
N ASN A 243 1.60 -15.82 20.77
CA ASN A 243 2.28 -14.96 21.72
C ASN A 243 3.42 -15.72 22.40
N GLY A 244 4.62 -15.13 22.38
CA GLY A 244 5.83 -15.70 23.01
C GLY A 244 6.57 -16.74 22.18
N VAL A 245 6.20 -16.99 20.92
CA VAL A 245 6.96 -17.89 20.05
C VAL A 245 8.24 -17.20 19.56
N GLY A 246 9.39 -17.77 19.94
CA GLY A 246 10.70 -17.21 19.59
C GLY A 246 11.00 -17.26 18.10
N MET A 247 11.47 -16.11 17.59
CA MET A 247 11.86 -15.97 16.20
C MET A 247 13.15 -16.73 15.90
N LYS A 248 13.20 -17.30 14.70
CA LYS A 248 14.36 -18.01 14.16
C LYS A 248 14.54 -17.72 12.69
N ILE A 249 15.63 -18.17 12.11
CA ILE A 249 15.77 -18.30 10.67
C ILE A 249 15.51 -19.74 10.24
N TRP A 250 15.00 -19.91 9.04
CA TRP A 250 14.79 -21.17 8.37
C TRP A 250 15.03 -21.03 6.88
N GLN A 251 15.38 -22.12 6.20
CA GLN A 251 15.49 -22.12 4.75
C GLN A 251 14.25 -21.44 4.14
N CYS A 252 14.46 -20.54 3.17
CA CYS A 252 13.37 -19.79 2.54
C CYS A 252 12.48 -20.72 1.70
N TYR A 253 11.17 -20.59 1.87
CA TYR A 253 10.15 -21.23 1.04
C TYR A 253 9.14 -20.16 0.58
N ASP A 254 8.94 -20.08 -0.73
CA ASP A 254 7.97 -19.14 -1.28
C ASP A 254 6.54 -19.48 -0.83
N GLY A 255 5.81 -18.47 -0.36
CA GLY A 255 4.43 -18.60 0.08
C GLY A 255 4.21 -19.31 1.42
N LEU A 256 5.29 -19.70 2.14
CA LEU A 256 5.15 -20.29 3.46
C LEU A 256 4.60 -19.27 4.45
N ALA A 257 3.45 -19.56 5.06
CA ALA A 257 2.77 -18.62 5.98
C ALA A 257 3.66 -18.15 7.14
N ALA A 258 4.52 -19.06 7.68
CA ALA A 258 5.46 -18.73 8.74
C ALA A 258 6.57 -17.75 8.33
N GLN A 259 6.78 -17.53 7.03
CA GLN A 259 7.83 -16.69 6.46
C GLN A 259 7.27 -15.54 5.61
N THR A 260 5.94 -15.41 5.55
CA THR A 260 5.28 -14.36 4.79
C THR A 260 4.97 -13.20 5.70
N TRP A 261 5.74 -12.12 5.55
CA TRP A 261 5.66 -10.92 6.36
C TRP A 261 5.16 -9.74 5.53
N TYR A 262 4.63 -8.74 6.20
CA TYR A 262 4.28 -7.45 5.64
C TYR A 262 4.80 -6.33 6.55
N TYR A 263 5.63 -5.46 6.02
CA TYR A 263 6.06 -4.26 6.75
C TYR A 263 5.09 -3.11 6.49
N ASP A 264 4.43 -2.65 7.53
CA ASP A 264 3.61 -1.42 7.51
C ASP A 264 4.52 -0.22 7.84
N GLY A 265 4.97 0.49 6.82
CA GLY A 265 5.88 1.63 6.97
C GLY A 265 5.26 2.83 7.70
N VAL A 266 3.93 2.93 7.75
CA VAL A 266 3.21 3.98 8.49
C VAL A 266 3.18 3.66 9.98
N ARG A 267 2.83 2.41 10.32
CA ARG A 267 2.79 1.94 11.72
C ARG A 267 4.15 1.46 12.21
N LYS A 268 5.11 1.30 11.31
CA LYS A 268 6.45 0.74 11.58
C LYS A 268 6.38 -0.67 12.17
N THR A 269 5.38 -1.47 11.81
CA THR A 269 5.20 -2.83 12.29
C THR A 269 5.55 -3.86 11.22
N LEU A 270 6.19 -4.95 11.62
CA LEU A 270 6.45 -6.10 10.78
C LEU A 270 5.44 -7.21 11.14
N ASN A 271 4.41 -7.33 10.30
CA ASN A 271 3.27 -8.20 10.55
C ASN A 271 3.46 -9.56 9.87
N LEU A 272 3.19 -10.65 10.57
CA LEU A 272 3.06 -11.95 9.95
C LEU A 272 1.72 -11.99 9.19
N TYR A 273 1.79 -12.09 7.88
CA TYR A 273 0.67 -11.83 6.98
C TYR A 273 -0.54 -12.74 7.27
N ASN A 274 -1.71 -12.14 7.51
CA ASN A 274 -2.98 -12.81 7.83
C ASN A 274 -2.95 -13.75 9.06
N GLN A 275 -1.97 -13.60 9.97
CA GLN A 275 -1.85 -14.42 11.18
C GLN A 275 -2.16 -13.64 12.47
N GLY A 276 -2.38 -12.33 12.37
CA GLY A 276 -2.62 -11.46 13.54
C GLY A 276 -1.43 -11.32 14.49
N GLN A 277 -0.25 -11.79 14.09
CA GLN A 277 0.99 -11.74 14.86
C GLN A 277 1.94 -10.71 14.27
N CYS A 278 2.70 -10.01 15.11
CA CYS A 278 3.73 -9.07 14.76
C CYS A 278 5.09 -9.52 15.31
N LEU A 279 6.17 -9.13 14.63
CA LEU A 279 7.51 -9.20 15.21
C LEU A 279 7.55 -8.31 16.47
N ASP A 280 7.99 -8.87 17.57
CA ASP A 280 7.93 -8.23 18.88
C ASP A 280 9.28 -8.35 19.62
N LEU A 281 9.70 -7.25 20.21
CA LEU A 281 10.85 -7.18 21.11
C LEU A 281 10.42 -7.75 22.47
N THR A 282 10.81 -8.98 22.77
CA THR A 282 10.41 -9.69 23.97
C THR A 282 10.58 -8.85 25.22
N ASP A 283 9.48 -8.55 25.92
CA ASP A 283 9.43 -7.75 27.16
C ASP A 283 10.02 -6.34 27.04
N GLY A 284 10.27 -5.83 25.84
CA GLY A 284 11.00 -4.57 25.62
C GLY A 284 12.49 -4.65 26.01
N ASP A 285 13.01 -5.86 26.20
CA ASP A 285 14.36 -6.09 26.71
C ASP A 285 15.40 -5.94 25.58
N LEU A 286 16.26 -4.94 25.71
CA LEU A 286 17.35 -4.61 24.79
C LEU A 286 18.68 -5.34 25.11
N THR A 287 18.68 -6.26 26.06
CA THR A 287 19.88 -7.02 26.42
C THR A 287 20.35 -7.87 25.24
N ASN A 288 21.64 -7.82 24.93
CA ASN A 288 22.25 -8.63 23.89
C ASN A 288 21.96 -10.12 24.07
N GLY A 289 21.47 -10.75 23.03
CA GLY A 289 21.08 -12.15 23.08
C GLY A 289 19.61 -12.39 23.40
N ARG A 290 18.82 -11.35 23.69
CA ARG A 290 17.37 -11.50 23.90
C ARG A 290 16.73 -11.90 22.58
N GLN A 291 16.11 -13.08 22.55
CA GLN A 291 15.43 -13.60 21.35
C GLN A 291 14.18 -12.77 21.07
N ALA A 292 14.00 -12.31 19.84
CA ALA A 292 12.75 -11.72 19.39
C ALA A 292 11.65 -12.78 19.29
N GLN A 293 10.39 -12.36 19.34
CA GLN A 293 9.24 -13.27 19.35
C GLN A 293 8.15 -12.83 18.39
N THR A 294 7.14 -13.66 18.18
CA THR A 294 5.84 -13.24 17.70
C THR A 294 4.95 -12.88 18.89
N TRP A 295 4.13 -11.85 18.71
CA TRP A 295 3.09 -11.45 19.64
C TRP A 295 1.90 -10.89 18.89
N GLN A 296 0.69 -11.05 19.43
CA GLN A 296 -0.52 -10.46 18.85
C GLN A 296 -0.28 -8.98 18.52
N CYS A 297 -0.57 -8.58 17.28
CA CYS A 297 -0.44 -7.19 16.85
C CYS A 297 -1.35 -6.29 17.69
N THR A 298 -0.77 -5.35 18.42
CA THR A 298 -1.48 -4.46 19.33
C THR A 298 -1.15 -3.01 19.01
N SER A 299 -2.16 -2.21 18.72
CA SER A 299 -1.96 -0.78 18.46
C SER A 299 -1.35 -0.08 19.67
N GLY A 300 -0.28 0.70 19.45
CA GLY A 300 0.44 1.43 20.49
C GLY A 300 1.46 0.59 21.27
N ASN A 301 1.63 -0.69 20.98
CA ASN A 301 2.69 -1.49 21.58
C ASN A 301 4.05 -1.11 20.97
N THR A 302 4.89 -0.43 21.74
CA THR A 302 6.21 0.04 21.31
C THR A 302 7.20 -1.09 21.04
N ASN A 303 6.99 -2.28 21.61
CA ASN A 303 7.83 -3.45 21.37
C ASN A 303 7.67 -4.02 19.94
N GLN A 304 6.65 -3.57 19.22
CA GLN A 304 6.34 -4.01 17.85
C GLN A 304 6.73 -2.97 16.79
N LEU A 305 7.37 -1.88 17.21
CA LEU A 305 7.78 -0.80 16.29
C LEU A 305 9.22 -0.97 15.83
N TRP A 306 9.42 -1.02 14.52
CA TRP A 306 10.71 -1.30 13.89
C TRP A 306 11.03 -0.24 12.82
N ASP A 307 12.23 0.30 12.88
CA ASP A 307 12.85 1.09 11.81
C ASP A 307 13.61 0.16 10.85
N ILE A 308 13.48 0.42 9.53
CA ILE A 308 14.04 -0.43 8.46
C ILE A 308 14.80 0.42 7.43
#